data_47aed8f06239b2bd9ad237e4511fadd5
#
_entry.id   47aed8f06239b2bd9ad237e4511fadd5
#
_cell.length_a   1.000
_cell.length_b   1.000
_cell.length_c   1.000
_cell.angle_alpha   90.00
_cell.angle_beta   90.00
_cell.angle_gamma   90.00
#
_symmetry.space_group_name_H-M   'P 1'
#
loop_
_entity.id
_entity.type
_entity.pdbx_description
1 polymer ?
#
loop_
_entity_poly.entity_id
_entity_poly.type
_entity_poly.pdbx_seq_one_letter_code
_entity_poly.pdbx_strand_id
1 'polypeptide(L)'
;STSEPAEYYNRERATYDESVDYICDEFRLATQGIYSADEQSVNYYQRPTKGAAMALIARLRLFQASPLFNGGAAARKCFGTWKRKSDGAYYVNQEYDPRRWAVAAAAAKQLTKMGYELHTVEADAQNPYPLASNVPTANFPDGAGNIDPYHSYSDMFTGEGIIQTNKIGRA
;
A
#
# COMPACT_ATOMS: atom_id res chain seq x y z
N SER A 1 37.63 4.83 7.59
CA SER A 1 37.71 5.17 6.17
C SER A 1 37.19 3.95 5.41
N THR A 2 36.06 4.07 4.82
CA THR A 2 35.50 3.06 3.92
C THR A 2 36.31 3.13 2.62
N SER A 3 37.11 2.12 2.37
CA SER A 3 37.89 1.95 1.15
C SER A 3 37.06 1.33 0.02
N GLU A 4 35.78 1.73 -0.10
CA GLU A 4 34.97 1.27 -1.21
C GLU A 4 35.54 1.83 -2.52
N PRO A 5 35.65 1.00 -3.57
CA PRO A 5 36.18 1.44 -4.86
C PRO A 5 35.37 2.62 -5.41
N ALA A 6 36.02 3.53 -6.11
CA ALA A 6 35.35 4.68 -6.75
C ALA A 6 34.18 4.24 -7.67
N GLU A 7 34.25 3.06 -8.24
CA GLU A 7 33.19 2.44 -9.03
C GLU A 7 31.88 2.20 -8.24
N TYR A 8 31.97 2.00 -6.92
CA TYR A 8 30.79 1.85 -6.08
C TYR A 8 29.94 3.12 -6.05
N TYR A 9 30.59 4.29 -6.05
CA TYR A 9 29.93 5.59 -6.01
C TYR A 9 29.52 6.12 -7.39
N ASN A 10 30.03 5.54 -8.47
CA ASN A 10 29.72 5.90 -9.85
C ASN A 10 28.60 5.06 -10.47
N ARG A 11 27.79 4.37 -9.66
CA ARG A 11 26.66 3.61 -10.16
C ARG A 11 25.63 4.52 -10.78
N GLU A 12 25.26 4.19 -12.00
CA GLU A 12 24.19 4.89 -12.70
C GLU A 12 22.83 4.56 -12.04
N ARG A 13 21.95 5.54 -12.04
CA ARG A 13 20.62 5.39 -11.45
C ARG A 13 19.80 4.33 -12.20
N ALA A 14 19.13 3.44 -11.48
CA ALA A 14 18.17 2.53 -12.04
C ALA A 14 16.93 3.27 -12.56
N THR A 15 16.25 2.69 -13.54
CA THR A 15 14.95 3.19 -13.98
C THR A 15 13.90 3.00 -12.89
N TYR A 16 12.76 3.68 -13.04
CA TYR A 16 11.65 3.53 -12.11
C TYR A 16 11.15 2.08 -12.07
N ASP A 17 11.02 1.44 -13.22
CA ASP A 17 10.56 0.05 -13.31
C ASP A 17 11.56 -0.93 -12.68
N GLU A 18 12.84 -0.80 -12.99
CA GLU A 18 13.89 -1.61 -12.35
C GLU A 18 13.88 -1.45 -10.83
N SER A 19 13.67 -0.22 -10.33
CA SER A 19 13.60 0.05 -8.89
C SER A 19 12.36 -0.57 -8.24
N VAL A 20 11.19 -0.45 -8.89
CA VAL A 20 9.95 -1.05 -8.38
C VAL A 20 10.04 -2.57 -8.37
N ASP A 21 10.58 -3.17 -9.43
CA ASP A 21 10.73 -4.62 -9.53
C ASP A 21 11.68 -5.13 -8.44
N TYR A 22 12.85 -4.50 -8.29
CA TYR A 22 13.79 -4.84 -7.23
C TYR A 22 13.17 -4.76 -5.83
N ILE A 23 12.50 -3.64 -5.51
CA ILE A 23 11.87 -3.47 -4.20
C ILE A 23 10.77 -4.52 -3.97
N CYS A 24 9.95 -4.79 -4.98
CA CYS A 24 8.91 -5.82 -4.86
C CYS A 24 9.49 -7.22 -4.65
N ASP A 25 10.60 -7.54 -5.28
CA ASP A 25 11.26 -8.84 -5.12
C ASP A 25 11.91 -8.97 -3.74
N GLU A 26 12.54 -7.90 -3.22
CA GLU A 26 13.05 -7.86 -1.85
C GLU A 26 11.92 -8.04 -0.81
N PHE A 27 10.77 -7.39 -1.01
CA PHE A 27 9.62 -7.61 -0.12
C PHE A 27 9.06 -9.04 -0.22
N ARG A 28 9.01 -9.64 -1.41
CA ARG A 28 8.61 -11.05 -1.57
C ARG A 28 9.57 -11.99 -0.86
N LEU A 29 10.87 -11.74 -0.98
CA LEU A 29 11.88 -12.51 -0.26
C LEU A 29 11.70 -12.36 1.25
N ALA A 30 11.50 -11.14 1.75
CA ALA A 30 11.26 -10.88 3.16
C ALA A 30 10.03 -11.63 3.71
N THR A 31 8.96 -11.80 2.90
CA THR A 31 7.76 -12.54 3.36
C THR A 31 8.02 -14.02 3.66
N GLN A 32 9.16 -14.58 3.25
CA GLN A 32 9.53 -15.96 3.57
C GLN A 32 10.06 -16.13 4.99
N GLY A 33 10.57 -15.04 5.58
CA GLY A 33 11.20 -15.07 6.91
C GLY A 33 10.45 -14.30 8.00
N ILE A 34 9.37 -13.58 7.67
CA ILE A 34 8.60 -12.80 8.65
C ILE A 34 7.23 -13.44 8.89
N TYR A 35 6.71 -13.21 10.10
CA TYR A 35 5.40 -13.75 10.52
C TYR A 35 4.24 -12.94 9.93
N SER A 36 3.09 -13.59 9.75
CA SER A 36 1.81 -12.90 9.58
C SER A 36 1.37 -12.26 10.90
N ALA A 37 0.35 -11.39 10.85
CA ALA A 37 -0.08 -10.65 12.04
C ALA A 37 -0.65 -11.57 13.15
N ASP A 38 -1.31 -12.66 12.76
CA ASP A 38 -1.90 -13.68 13.64
C ASP A 38 -0.84 -14.63 14.24
N GLU A 39 0.26 -14.87 13.54
CA GLU A 39 1.39 -15.68 14.01
C GLU A 39 2.33 -14.90 14.93
N GLN A 40 2.25 -13.56 14.93
CA GLN A 40 3.18 -12.72 15.65
C GLN A 40 2.92 -12.75 17.16
N SER A 41 3.97 -13.06 17.94
CA SER A 41 3.91 -12.98 19.39
C SER A 41 3.68 -11.55 19.89
N VAL A 42 2.95 -11.39 20.99
CA VAL A 42 2.69 -10.11 21.67
C VAL A 42 4.00 -9.33 21.92
N ASN A 43 5.09 -10.02 22.19
CA ASN A 43 6.39 -9.41 22.44
C ASN A 43 7.01 -8.76 21.19
N TYR A 44 6.48 -9.06 20.00
CA TYR A 44 6.97 -8.58 18.71
C TYR A 44 5.94 -7.75 17.94
N TYR A 45 4.91 -7.31 18.64
CA TYR A 45 3.76 -6.60 18.07
C TYR A 45 4.10 -5.43 17.15
N GLN A 46 5.22 -4.76 17.34
CA GLN A 46 5.63 -3.61 16.52
C GLN A 46 6.52 -3.97 15.32
N ARG A 47 6.81 -5.25 15.10
CA ARG A 47 7.63 -5.67 13.97
C ARG A 47 6.83 -5.73 12.67
N PRO A 48 7.47 -5.49 11.51
CA PRO A 48 6.83 -5.67 10.23
C PRO A 48 6.26 -7.09 10.04
N THR A 49 5.09 -7.16 9.43
CA THR A 49 4.40 -8.42 9.14
C THR A 49 4.39 -8.73 7.65
N LYS A 50 4.09 -9.98 7.28
CA LYS A 50 3.86 -10.38 5.88
C LYS A 50 2.86 -9.47 5.19
N GLY A 51 1.75 -9.15 5.87
CA GLY A 51 0.72 -8.26 5.33
C GLY A 51 1.22 -6.87 5.04
N ALA A 52 2.06 -6.30 5.91
CA ALA A 52 2.67 -4.99 5.68
C ALA A 52 3.57 -5.00 4.43
N ALA A 53 4.40 -6.03 4.25
CA ALA A 53 5.23 -6.17 3.06
C ALA A 53 4.39 -6.32 1.79
N MET A 54 3.34 -7.14 1.82
CA MET A 54 2.44 -7.33 0.68
C MET A 54 1.62 -6.07 0.36
N ALA A 55 1.24 -5.29 1.37
CA ALA A 55 0.55 -4.01 1.18
C ALA A 55 1.46 -2.99 0.47
N LEU A 56 2.74 -2.96 0.81
CA LEU A 56 3.72 -2.11 0.13
C LEU A 56 3.93 -2.55 -1.33
N ILE A 57 3.99 -3.85 -1.62
CA ILE A 57 4.03 -4.36 -3.01
C ILE A 57 2.79 -3.90 -3.78
N ALA A 58 1.59 -4.07 -3.22
CA ALA A 58 0.35 -3.66 -3.88
C ALA A 58 0.35 -2.15 -4.17
N ARG A 59 0.78 -1.34 -3.21
CA ARG A 59 0.89 0.11 -3.36
C ARG A 59 1.90 0.51 -4.44
N LEU A 60 3.08 -0.09 -4.46
CA LEU A 60 4.10 0.17 -5.49
C LEU A 60 3.60 -0.20 -6.89
N ARG A 61 2.94 -1.35 -7.04
CA ARG A 61 2.37 -1.78 -8.32
C ARG A 61 1.23 -0.88 -8.77
N LEU A 62 0.42 -0.36 -7.85
CA LEU A 62 -0.62 0.62 -8.17
C LEU A 62 -0.02 1.93 -8.68
N PHE A 63 1.01 2.45 -8.02
CA PHE A 63 1.73 3.63 -8.51
C PHE A 63 2.37 3.38 -9.88
N GLN A 64 2.99 2.22 -10.08
CA GLN A 64 3.58 1.85 -11.37
C GLN A 64 2.56 1.78 -12.51
N ALA A 65 1.31 1.38 -12.20
CA ALA A 65 0.22 1.35 -13.16
C ALA A 65 -0.42 2.72 -13.43
N SER A 66 -0.16 3.71 -12.56
CA SER A 66 -0.78 5.04 -12.67
C SER A 66 -0.35 5.79 -13.94
N PRO A 67 -1.19 6.72 -14.45
CA PRO A 67 -0.90 7.44 -15.70
C PRO A 67 0.41 8.21 -15.72
N LEU A 68 0.92 8.61 -14.55
CA LEU A 68 2.20 9.33 -14.45
C LEU A 68 3.41 8.43 -14.73
N PHE A 69 3.33 7.16 -14.34
CA PHE A 69 4.46 6.21 -14.41
C PHE A 69 4.25 5.09 -15.44
N ASN A 70 3.05 4.97 -15.99
CA ASN A 70 2.72 3.94 -16.97
C ASN A 70 2.62 4.49 -18.40
N GLY A 71 3.55 5.36 -18.78
CA GLY A 71 3.55 5.91 -20.12
C GLY A 71 2.36 6.84 -20.42
N GLY A 72 2.16 7.14 -21.70
CA GLY A 72 1.10 8.05 -22.11
C GLY A 72 1.52 9.52 -22.05
N ALA A 73 0.53 10.43 -22.19
CA ALA A 73 0.79 11.86 -22.36
C ALA A 73 1.46 12.50 -21.13
N ALA A 74 1.04 12.11 -19.91
CA ALA A 74 1.59 12.65 -18.66
C ALA A 74 3.06 12.24 -18.49
N ALA A 75 3.37 10.95 -18.66
CA ALA A 75 4.73 10.45 -18.57
C ALA A 75 5.66 11.11 -19.60
N ARG A 76 5.23 11.23 -20.83
CA ARG A 76 5.99 11.90 -21.91
C ARG A 76 6.24 13.37 -21.59
N LYS A 77 5.21 14.07 -21.09
CA LYS A 77 5.33 15.49 -20.73
C LYS A 77 6.30 15.72 -19.59
N CYS A 78 6.25 14.90 -18.55
CA CYS A 78 7.05 15.09 -17.34
C CYS A 78 8.45 14.48 -17.45
N PHE A 79 8.60 13.35 -18.13
CA PHE A 79 9.81 12.53 -18.10
C PHE A 79 10.38 12.17 -19.49
N GLY A 80 9.79 12.69 -20.55
CA GLY A 80 10.15 12.31 -21.94
C GLY A 80 11.57 12.65 -22.38
N THR A 81 12.28 13.49 -21.62
CA THR A 81 13.70 13.83 -21.87
C THR A 81 14.67 13.08 -20.95
N TRP A 82 14.15 12.38 -19.94
CA TRP A 82 14.96 11.70 -18.95
C TRP A 82 15.40 10.32 -19.42
N LYS A 83 16.66 10.24 -19.86
CA LYS A 83 17.27 9.00 -20.32
C LYS A 83 18.54 8.69 -19.56
N ARG A 84 18.76 7.41 -19.31
CA ARG A 84 20.02 6.87 -18.79
C ARG A 84 21.09 7.01 -19.89
N LYS A 85 22.29 7.45 -19.49
CA LYS A 85 23.31 7.78 -20.47
C LYS A 85 23.97 6.54 -21.08
N SER A 86 24.09 5.46 -20.33
CA SER A 86 24.78 4.23 -20.75
C SER A 86 24.06 3.49 -21.88
N ASP A 87 22.72 3.42 -21.83
CA ASP A 87 21.92 2.59 -22.73
C ASP A 87 20.77 3.34 -23.42
N GLY A 88 20.54 4.60 -23.05
CA GLY A 88 19.46 5.42 -23.59
C GLY A 88 18.07 5.06 -23.07
N ALA A 89 17.94 4.16 -22.09
CA ALA A 89 16.67 3.79 -21.48
C ALA A 89 16.02 5.00 -20.80
N TYR A 90 14.71 5.15 -20.95
CA TYR A 90 13.97 6.17 -20.22
C TYR A 90 13.90 5.81 -18.74
N TYR A 91 14.12 6.77 -17.84
CA TYR A 91 13.98 6.56 -16.40
C TYR A 91 12.55 6.27 -15.99
N VAL A 92 11.56 6.74 -16.73
CA VAL A 92 10.13 6.42 -16.55
C VAL A 92 9.59 5.91 -17.89
N ASN A 93 8.84 4.83 -17.86
CA ASN A 93 8.26 4.23 -19.05
C ASN A 93 7.43 5.24 -19.86
N GLN A 94 7.63 5.27 -21.17
CA GLN A 94 6.94 6.19 -22.09
C GLN A 94 5.77 5.53 -22.83
N GLU A 95 5.69 4.20 -22.82
CA GLU A 95 4.66 3.43 -23.50
C GLU A 95 3.62 2.91 -22.50
N TYR A 96 2.33 3.10 -22.81
CA TYR A 96 1.26 2.62 -21.94
C TYR A 96 1.15 1.08 -22.00
N ASP A 97 1.20 0.43 -20.83
CA ASP A 97 1.00 -1.00 -20.69
C ASP A 97 -0.22 -1.29 -19.79
N PRO A 98 -1.36 -1.71 -20.36
CA PRO A 98 -2.56 -2.02 -19.58
C PRO A 98 -2.39 -3.21 -18.64
N ARG A 99 -1.41 -4.10 -18.86
CA ARG A 99 -1.14 -5.26 -17.99
C ARG A 99 -0.70 -4.84 -16.60
N ARG A 100 -0.14 -3.65 -16.43
CA ARG A 100 0.27 -3.12 -15.11
C ARG A 100 -0.91 -2.99 -14.16
N TRP A 101 -2.08 -2.65 -14.65
CA TRP A 101 -3.30 -2.62 -13.85
C TRP A 101 -3.70 -4.01 -13.35
N ALA A 102 -3.56 -5.02 -14.20
CA ALA A 102 -3.82 -6.40 -13.80
C ALA A 102 -2.83 -6.89 -12.73
N VAL A 103 -1.54 -6.50 -12.85
CA VAL A 103 -0.52 -6.82 -11.83
C VAL A 103 -0.84 -6.12 -10.50
N ALA A 104 -1.22 -4.84 -10.54
CA ALA A 104 -1.61 -4.10 -9.34
C ALA A 104 -2.86 -4.72 -8.67
N ALA A 105 -3.88 -5.05 -9.46
CA ALA A 105 -5.10 -5.70 -8.96
C ALA A 105 -4.81 -7.08 -8.36
N ALA A 106 -3.95 -7.87 -8.99
CA ALA A 106 -3.52 -9.17 -8.46
C ALA A 106 -2.79 -9.04 -7.13
N ALA A 107 -1.89 -8.07 -7.00
CA ALA A 107 -1.19 -7.78 -5.75
C ALA A 107 -2.16 -7.36 -4.63
N ALA A 108 -3.11 -6.46 -4.93
CA ALA A 108 -4.13 -6.04 -3.97
C ALA A 108 -5.04 -7.21 -3.57
N LYS A 109 -5.43 -8.07 -4.52
CA LYS A 109 -6.28 -9.24 -4.24
C LYS A 109 -5.61 -10.25 -3.30
N GLN A 110 -4.27 -10.32 -3.27
CA GLN A 110 -3.59 -11.21 -2.32
C GLN A 110 -3.81 -10.79 -0.86
N LEU A 111 -3.93 -9.50 -0.59
CA LEU A 111 -4.19 -8.99 0.75
C LEU A 111 -5.57 -9.43 1.29
N THR A 112 -6.58 -9.50 0.43
CA THR A 112 -7.92 -9.93 0.85
C THR A 112 -8.00 -11.40 1.28
N LYS A 113 -6.94 -12.18 0.99
CA LYS A 113 -6.84 -13.59 1.39
C LYS A 113 -6.09 -13.81 2.70
N MET A 114 -5.64 -12.74 3.34
CA MET A 114 -4.80 -12.80 4.54
C MET A 114 -5.60 -12.71 5.84
N GLY A 115 -6.93 -12.83 5.79
CA GLY A 115 -7.77 -12.77 6.99
C GLY A 115 -7.91 -11.39 7.60
N TYR A 116 -7.53 -10.31 6.90
CA TYR A 116 -7.81 -8.96 7.36
C TYR A 116 -9.27 -8.60 7.12
N GLU A 117 -9.92 -8.09 8.15
CA GLU A 117 -11.27 -7.58 8.10
C GLU A 117 -11.29 -6.07 8.35
N LEU A 118 -12.31 -5.39 7.84
CA LEU A 118 -12.51 -3.98 8.16
C LEU A 118 -13.01 -3.90 9.61
N HIS A 119 -12.42 -2.99 10.38
CA HIS A 119 -12.96 -2.65 11.69
C HIS A 119 -14.33 -1.99 11.52
N THR A 120 -15.34 -2.56 12.16
CA THR A 120 -16.71 -2.04 12.10
C THR A 120 -17.28 -1.92 13.50
N VAL A 121 -17.94 -0.78 13.74
CA VAL A 121 -18.71 -0.50 14.97
C VAL A 121 -20.19 -0.50 14.61
N GLU A 122 -21.01 -1.15 15.41
CA GLU A 122 -22.46 -1.14 15.23
C GLU A 122 -23.01 0.26 15.46
N ALA A 123 -24.06 0.62 14.72
CA ALA A 123 -24.76 1.88 14.89
C ALA A 123 -25.51 1.86 16.24
N ASP A 124 -25.23 2.86 17.08
CA ASP A 124 -25.92 3.07 18.35
C ASP A 124 -26.75 4.35 18.27
N ALA A 125 -28.07 4.20 18.18
CA ALA A 125 -28.99 5.33 18.13
C ALA A 125 -28.99 6.18 19.43
N GLN A 126 -28.51 5.63 20.55
CA GLN A 126 -28.43 6.33 21.82
C GLN A 126 -27.13 7.18 21.91
N ASN A 127 -26.07 6.75 21.22
CA ASN A 127 -24.78 7.40 21.18
C ASN A 127 -24.27 7.53 19.74
N PRO A 128 -24.95 8.33 18.88
CA PRO A 128 -24.49 8.54 17.52
C PRO A 128 -23.15 9.26 17.50
N TYR A 129 -22.31 8.97 16.51
CA TYR A 129 -21.05 9.68 16.34
C TYR A 129 -21.29 11.20 16.20
N PRO A 130 -20.59 12.04 16.97
CA PRO A 130 -20.81 13.49 16.94
C PRO A 130 -20.24 14.09 15.64
N LEU A 131 -21.10 14.29 14.66
CA LEU A 131 -20.74 14.91 13.40
C LEU A 131 -20.82 16.44 13.49
N ALA A 132 -19.86 17.11 12.85
CA ALA A 132 -19.99 18.56 12.66
C ALA A 132 -21.18 18.87 11.72
N SER A 133 -21.85 20.01 11.96
CA SER A 133 -23.08 20.38 11.25
C SER A 133 -22.94 20.55 9.73
N ASN A 134 -21.71 20.69 9.25
CA ASN A 134 -21.38 20.81 7.83
C ASN A 134 -21.07 19.48 7.15
N VAL A 135 -21.06 18.38 7.90
CA VAL A 135 -20.87 17.04 7.32
C VAL A 135 -22.20 16.59 6.74
N PRO A 136 -22.28 16.26 5.45
CA PRO A 136 -23.49 15.71 4.88
C PRO A 136 -23.82 14.39 5.58
N THR A 137 -24.95 14.37 6.26
CA THR A 137 -25.57 13.12 6.73
C THR A 137 -26.30 12.47 5.57
N ALA A 138 -25.63 12.30 4.46
CA ALA A 138 -26.20 11.59 3.33
C ALA A 138 -26.64 10.21 3.81
N ASN A 139 -27.87 9.87 3.50
CA ASN A 139 -28.43 8.55 3.77
C ASN A 139 -27.40 7.50 3.41
N PHE A 140 -26.90 6.80 4.40
CA PHE A 140 -26.10 5.63 4.13
C PHE A 140 -26.95 4.70 3.28
N PRO A 141 -26.41 4.19 2.17
CA PRO A 141 -27.20 3.29 1.34
C PRO A 141 -27.74 2.18 2.22
N ASP A 142 -29.02 1.87 2.07
CA ASP A 142 -29.64 0.68 2.64
C ASP A 142 -28.73 -0.51 2.34
N GLY A 143 -28.17 -1.12 3.37
CA GLY A 143 -27.18 -2.19 3.21
C GLY A 143 -25.84 -1.96 3.92
N ALA A 144 -25.63 -0.84 4.59
CA ALA A 144 -24.51 -0.67 5.53
C ALA A 144 -24.64 -1.56 6.78
N GLY A 145 -25.72 -2.37 6.89
CA GLY A 145 -25.86 -3.47 7.85
C GLY A 145 -25.68 -3.06 9.30
N ASN A 146 -26.37 -2.03 9.76
CA ASN A 146 -26.26 -1.54 11.15
C ASN A 146 -24.82 -1.13 11.55
N ILE A 147 -24.02 -0.65 10.60
CA ILE A 147 -22.66 -0.17 10.85
C ILE A 147 -22.67 1.36 10.96
N ASP A 148 -22.00 1.89 11.98
CA ASP A 148 -21.64 3.30 12.07
C ASP A 148 -20.29 3.53 11.36
N PRO A 149 -20.26 4.08 10.14
CA PRO A 149 -19.02 4.24 9.39
C PRO A 149 -18.11 5.34 9.94
N TYR A 150 -18.67 6.34 10.60
CA TYR A 150 -17.88 7.42 11.21
C TYR A 150 -17.17 6.92 12.45
N HIS A 151 -17.87 6.20 13.32
CA HIS A 151 -17.29 5.55 14.48
C HIS A 151 -16.24 4.52 14.07
N SER A 152 -16.58 3.64 13.12
CA SER A 152 -15.67 2.63 12.59
C SER A 152 -14.38 3.23 12.05
N TYR A 153 -14.48 4.35 11.32
CA TYR A 153 -13.30 5.04 10.79
C TYR A 153 -12.50 5.76 11.88
N SER A 154 -13.19 6.46 12.78
CA SER A 154 -12.55 7.20 13.87
C SER A 154 -11.76 6.30 14.81
N ASP A 155 -12.30 5.15 15.17
CA ASP A 155 -11.67 4.18 16.07
C ASP A 155 -10.32 3.67 15.53
N MET A 156 -10.14 3.65 14.22
CA MET A 156 -8.86 3.27 13.61
C MET A 156 -7.72 4.25 13.96
N PHE A 157 -8.05 5.50 14.30
CA PHE A 157 -7.08 6.57 14.57
C PHE A 157 -7.04 6.99 16.04
N THR A 158 -8.04 6.62 16.81
CA THR A 158 -8.03 6.84 18.26
C THR A 158 -7.32 5.67 18.94
N GLY A 159 -6.57 5.96 20.02
CA GLY A 159 -5.72 4.96 20.69
C GLY A 159 -6.44 3.68 21.15
N GLU A 160 -7.75 3.73 21.32
CA GLU A 160 -8.56 2.57 21.68
C GLU A 160 -8.66 1.54 20.56
N GLY A 161 -8.75 1.99 19.30
CA GLY A 161 -8.71 1.11 18.13
C GLY A 161 -7.41 0.32 18.06
N ILE A 162 -6.28 0.96 18.33
CA ILE A 162 -4.96 0.30 18.28
C ILE A 162 -4.79 -0.74 19.39
N ILE A 163 -5.35 -0.53 20.57
CA ILE A 163 -5.25 -1.45 21.71
C ILE A 163 -6.25 -2.61 21.58
N GLN A 164 -7.43 -2.36 21.03
CA GLN A 164 -8.43 -3.40 20.78
C GLN A 164 -8.11 -4.28 19.57
N THR A 165 -7.23 -3.85 18.69
CA THR A 165 -6.82 -4.58 17.48
C THR A 165 -6.02 -5.86 17.75
N ASN A 166 -5.77 -6.21 19.01
CA ASN A 166 -5.53 -7.63 19.35
C ASN A 166 -6.72 -8.54 18.93
N LYS A 167 -7.87 -7.96 18.55
CA LYS A 167 -9.00 -8.68 17.93
C LYS A 167 -9.00 -8.62 16.40
N ILE A 168 -8.34 -7.65 15.76
CA ILE A 168 -8.26 -7.55 14.29
C ILE A 168 -7.37 -8.65 13.68
N GLY A 169 -6.49 -9.25 14.48
CA GLY A 169 -5.71 -10.41 14.07
C GLY A 169 -6.21 -11.75 14.62
N ARG A 170 -7.43 -11.79 15.13
CA ARG A 170 -8.03 -13.02 15.66
C ARG A 170 -9.45 -13.18 15.13
N ALA A 171 -9.55 -13.55 13.89
CA ALA A 171 -10.67 -14.30 13.35
C ALA A 171 -10.15 -15.61 12.79
#